data_a531171b23659b7633b39e52d460ddc2
#
_entry.id   a531171b23659b7633b39e52d460ddc2
#
_cell.length_a   1.000
_cell.length_b   1.000
_cell.length_c   1.000
_cell.angle_alpha   90.00
_cell.angle_beta   90.00
_cell.angle_gamma   90.00
#
_symmetry.space_group_name_H-M   'P 1'
#
loop_
_entity.id
_entity.type
_entity.pdbx_description
1 polymer ?
#
loop_
_entity_poly.entity_id
_entity_poly.type
_entity_poly.pdbx_seq_one_letter_code
_entity_poly.pdbx_strand_id
1 'polypeptide(L)'
;MHFQIHIFCYSAKNTPKKGMDDTMNFREKFHDFKNRLTDRKMYSVIVGLIVIMVSVFAYQAKVSADYKTRLDAQYTRAFDDLTEYVSGIETSLSKCAAVTDEKSVVRLANDIYAKAASASTCLGQLPLSDTNLENTAKFLAQVGDFTYMLALSYMDAPVISEQQRQTMLDLSKYATTLEQGLYDTQQKLYSGAVHFGTPSSQSGEGLSGSMEQLESQFQEYPSLLYDGPFSDHVRNKEPLFLQGAPEISEKQARERLSEVLSPERMGNVSFDGIMEGRIPAYVFTVHPEGEKSDRTISVEISKKGGMLLQMLDDRSVEVQNIDIEEAKNAANRFLETFGFSSMRDSYFEIKDNIATINFAYCTGDILYYPDLVKVRVSMDSGEILGMEAAGYAACHTDRAFSSPAVSAEDARKRLSPSLSVESTGLAVIPRDSQDEAFCWEFKCKMEDKTYLVYINTETGAEEDVLMLVETEGGMLTI
;
A
#
# COMPACT_ATOMS: atom_id res chain seq x y z
N MET A 1 11.44 -18.41 -0.97
CA MET A 1 10.94 -19.77 -1.22
C MET A 1 11.82 -20.75 -0.44
N HIS A 2 11.44 -21.05 0.81
CA HIS A 2 12.17 -21.96 1.69
C HIS A 2 11.81 -23.40 1.33
N PHE A 3 12.78 -24.15 0.84
CA PHE A 3 12.65 -25.60 0.74
C PHE A 3 12.88 -26.23 2.12
N GLN A 4 11.79 -26.62 2.76
CA GLN A 4 11.84 -27.52 3.90
C GLN A 4 12.06 -28.96 3.42
N ILE A 5 13.21 -29.50 3.77
CA ILE A 5 13.49 -30.93 3.61
C ILE A 5 12.73 -31.65 4.74
N HIS A 6 11.63 -32.33 4.41
CA HIS A 6 10.96 -33.25 5.29
C HIS A 6 11.80 -34.51 5.47
N ILE A 7 12.44 -34.65 6.62
CA ILE A 7 12.98 -35.93 7.09
C ILE A 7 11.82 -36.72 7.66
N PHE A 8 11.45 -37.81 6.98
CA PHE A 8 10.50 -38.80 7.47
C PHE A 8 11.10 -39.52 8.69
N CYS A 9 10.61 -39.25 9.88
CA CYS A 9 10.82 -40.09 11.04
C CYS A 9 9.85 -41.27 10.97
N TYR A 10 10.36 -42.42 10.62
CA TYR A 10 9.66 -43.70 10.78
C TYR A 10 9.74 -44.13 12.25
N SER A 11 8.59 -44.16 12.91
CA SER A 11 8.45 -44.72 14.24
C SER A 11 8.60 -46.25 14.18
N ALA A 12 9.71 -46.77 14.67
CA ALA A 12 9.87 -48.21 14.92
C ALA A 12 9.58 -48.53 16.39
N LYS A 13 8.52 -49.30 16.61
CA LYS A 13 8.24 -49.96 17.87
C LYS A 13 9.24 -51.10 18.14
N ASN A 14 9.73 -51.08 19.36
CA ASN A 14 10.25 -52.18 20.16
C ASN A 14 10.80 -53.43 19.50
N THR A 15 12.13 -53.60 19.55
CA THR A 15 12.80 -54.90 19.76
C THR A 15 14.04 -54.72 20.61
N PRO A 16 14.53 -55.78 21.29
CA PRO A 16 15.23 -55.64 22.53
C PRO A 16 16.74 -55.33 22.40
N LYS A 17 17.27 -54.74 23.46
CA LYS A 17 18.70 -54.46 23.69
C LYS A 17 19.59 -55.62 23.26
N LYS A 18 20.41 -55.37 22.24
CA LYS A 18 21.64 -56.13 22.02
C LYS A 18 22.77 -55.14 21.77
N GLY A 19 23.69 -55.20 22.63
CA GLY A 19 25.02 -54.75 22.81
C GLY A 19 25.59 -53.60 21.96
N MET A 20 26.08 -52.72 22.67
CA MET A 20 27.11 -51.72 22.49
C MET A 20 28.39 -52.31 21.85
N ASP A 21 28.33 -52.57 20.51
CA ASP A 21 29.47 -53.10 19.76
C ASP A 21 29.57 -52.60 18.30
N ASP A 22 28.62 -51.79 17.82
CA ASP A 22 28.63 -51.37 16.41
C ASP A 22 29.54 -50.16 16.08
N THR A 23 29.97 -49.40 17.05
CA THR A 23 30.88 -48.25 16.80
C THR A 23 32.38 -48.70 16.70
N MET A 24 32.71 -49.80 17.34
CA MET A 24 34.05 -50.42 17.16
C MET A 24 34.20 -51.13 15.80
N ASN A 25 33.10 -51.69 15.30
CA ASN A 25 33.10 -52.44 14.03
C ASN A 25 33.33 -51.56 12.78
N PHE A 26 32.98 -50.27 12.83
CA PHE A 26 33.22 -49.39 11.68
C PHE A 26 34.69 -48.97 11.55
N ARG A 27 35.36 -48.71 12.69
CA ARG A 27 36.78 -48.38 12.71
C ARG A 27 37.67 -49.57 12.34
N GLU A 28 37.34 -50.76 12.80
CA GLU A 28 38.04 -52.00 12.41
C GLU A 28 37.79 -52.36 10.97
N LYS A 29 36.56 -52.27 10.46
CA LYS A 29 36.27 -52.51 9.05
C LYS A 29 36.95 -51.48 8.15
N PHE A 30 37.08 -50.23 8.59
CA PHE A 30 37.83 -49.22 7.83
C PHE A 30 39.32 -49.45 7.85
N HIS A 31 39.88 -49.94 8.98
CA HIS A 31 41.29 -50.32 9.12
C HIS A 31 41.63 -51.57 8.32
N ASP A 32 40.75 -52.59 8.31
CA ASP A 32 40.87 -53.81 7.55
C ASP A 32 40.72 -53.54 6.02
N PHE A 33 39.83 -52.62 5.65
CA PHE A 33 39.68 -52.16 4.27
C PHE A 33 40.91 -51.40 3.79
N LYS A 34 41.52 -50.58 4.65
CA LYS A 34 42.75 -49.85 4.37
C LYS A 34 43.95 -50.81 4.20
N ASN A 35 44.03 -51.89 5.00
CA ASN A 35 45.12 -52.88 4.92
C ASN A 35 44.97 -53.88 3.78
N ARG A 36 43.80 -54.04 3.20
CA ARG A 36 43.53 -54.91 2.02
C ARG A 36 43.68 -54.18 0.69
N LEU A 37 43.77 -52.88 0.69
CA LEU A 37 43.99 -52.09 -0.50
C LEU A 37 45.50 -51.98 -0.72
N THR A 38 46.03 -52.73 -1.69
CA THR A 38 47.32 -52.42 -2.24
C THR A 38 47.35 -50.97 -2.71
N ASP A 39 48.48 -50.25 -2.53
CA ASP A 39 48.59 -48.81 -2.84
C ASP A 39 47.98 -48.42 -4.20
N ARG A 40 48.20 -49.31 -5.23
CA ARG A 40 47.55 -49.09 -6.54
C ARG A 40 46.02 -49.07 -6.54
N LYS A 41 45.36 -49.91 -5.72
CA LYS A 41 43.89 -49.93 -5.64
C LYS A 41 43.35 -48.72 -4.89
N MET A 42 44.07 -48.24 -3.88
CA MET A 42 43.74 -47.05 -3.14
C MET A 42 43.82 -45.79 -4.06
N TYR A 43 44.90 -45.67 -4.86
CA TYR A 43 45.00 -44.63 -5.86
C TYR A 43 43.87 -44.69 -6.90
N SER A 44 43.46 -45.86 -7.35
CA SER A 44 42.36 -46.03 -8.31
C SER A 44 41.00 -45.56 -7.72
N VAL A 45 40.74 -45.85 -6.43
CA VAL A 45 39.53 -45.38 -5.74
C VAL A 45 39.54 -43.85 -5.58
N ILE A 46 40.68 -43.28 -5.18
CA ILE A 46 40.83 -41.82 -5.05
C ILE A 46 40.64 -41.12 -6.40
N VAL A 47 41.26 -41.63 -7.45
CA VAL A 47 41.08 -41.09 -8.81
C VAL A 47 39.63 -41.23 -9.26
N GLY A 48 38.97 -42.36 -9.00
CA GLY A 48 37.54 -42.53 -9.28
C GLY A 48 36.65 -41.51 -8.57
N LEU A 49 36.90 -41.26 -7.28
CA LEU A 49 36.17 -40.22 -6.51
C LEU A 49 36.40 -38.80 -7.05
N ILE A 50 37.65 -38.48 -7.42
CA ILE A 50 38.00 -37.21 -8.04
C ILE A 50 37.26 -37.03 -9.37
N VAL A 51 37.24 -38.06 -10.22
CA VAL A 51 36.49 -38.01 -11.51
C VAL A 51 34.99 -37.78 -11.29
N ILE A 52 34.40 -38.50 -10.32
CA ILE A 52 32.98 -38.30 -9.96
C ILE A 52 32.74 -36.87 -9.47
N MET A 53 33.58 -36.36 -8.57
CA MET A 53 33.49 -35.00 -8.04
C MET A 53 33.60 -33.95 -9.15
N VAL A 54 34.57 -34.08 -10.06
CA VAL A 54 34.74 -33.18 -11.22
C VAL A 54 33.53 -33.27 -12.16
N SER A 55 32.99 -34.47 -12.38
CA SER A 55 31.79 -34.65 -13.22
C SER A 55 30.56 -34.00 -12.62
N VAL A 56 30.35 -34.15 -11.31
CA VAL A 56 29.25 -33.49 -10.59
C VAL A 56 29.42 -31.96 -10.63
N PHE A 57 30.64 -31.47 -10.40
CA PHE A 57 30.91 -30.03 -10.45
C PHE A 57 30.69 -29.46 -11.87
N ALA A 58 31.18 -30.17 -12.91
CA ALA A 58 30.96 -29.76 -14.30
C ALA A 58 29.46 -29.78 -14.68
N TYR A 59 28.71 -30.79 -14.21
CA TYR A 59 27.26 -30.83 -14.40
C TYR A 59 26.55 -29.67 -13.70
N GLN A 60 26.89 -29.39 -12.44
CA GLN A 60 26.32 -28.26 -11.71
C GLN A 60 26.67 -26.91 -12.35
N ALA A 61 27.90 -26.73 -12.80
CA ALA A 61 28.33 -25.53 -13.53
C ALA A 61 27.52 -25.32 -14.81
N LYS A 62 27.27 -26.39 -15.57
CA LYS A 62 26.44 -26.33 -16.78
C LYS A 62 24.98 -25.97 -16.46
N VAL A 63 24.40 -26.64 -15.47
CA VAL A 63 23.01 -26.34 -15.04
C VAL A 63 22.88 -24.90 -14.56
N SER A 64 23.86 -24.42 -13.77
CA SER A 64 23.87 -23.01 -13.30
C SER A 64 23.98 -22.02 -14.46
N ALA A 65 24.84 -22.32 -15.48
CA ALA A 65 24.97 -21.49 -16.68
C ALA A 65 23.66 -21.46 -17.50
N ASP A 66 23.00 -22.61 -17.67
CA ASP A 66 21.73 -22.71 -18.38
C ASP A 66 20.60 -21.91 -17.65
N TYR A 67 20.57 -21.99 -16.31
CA TYR A 67 19.62 -21.19 -15.50
C TYR A 67 19.89 -19.69 -15.64
N LYS A 68 21.17 -19.27 -15.56
CA LYS A 68 21.54 -17.87 -15.73
C LYS A 68 21.10 -17.36 -17.10
N THR A 69 21.39 -18.08 -18.17
CA THR A 69 20.99 -17.69 -19.53
C THR A 69 19.47 -17.55 -19.68
N ARG A 70 18.70 -18.44 -19.06
CA ARG A 70 17.23 -18.35 -19.08
C ARG A 70 16.70 -17.14 -18.28
N LEU A 71 17.29 -16.86 -17.12
CA LEU A 71 16.93 -15.69 -16.31
C LEU A 71 17.29 -14.39 -17.04
N ASP A 72 18.50 -14.31 -17.62
CA ASP A 72 18.92 -13.15 -18.39
C ASP A 72 17.98 -12.89 -19.59
N ALA A 73 17.55 -13.95 -20.28
CA ALA A 73 16.57 -13.84 -21.37
C ALA A 73 15.17 -13.38 -20.88
N GLN A 74 14.76 -13.82 -19.68
CA GLN A 74 13.51 -13.38 -19.09
C GLN A 74 13.56 -11.90 -18.70
N TYR A 75 14.65 -11.47 -18.07
CA TYR A 75 14.85 -10.07 -17.69
C TYR A 75 14.98 -9.16 -18.92
N THR A 76 15.70 -9.60 -19.96
CA THR A 76 15.79 -8.86 -21.23
C THR A 76 14.40 -8.64 -21.81
N ARG A 77 13.58 -9.69 -21.86
CA ARG A 77 12.21 -9.57 -22.35
C ARG A 77 11.36 -8.62 -21.51
N ALA A 78 11.42 -8.72 -20.17
CA ALA A 78 10.69 -7.81 -19.29
C ALA A 78 11.14 -6.36 -19.48
N PHE A 79 12.42 -6.11 -19.75
CA PHE A 79 12.96 -4.79 -20.02
C PHE A 79 12.51 -4.25 -21.39
N ASP A 80 12.50 -5.10 -22.42
CA ASP A 80 12.03 -4.76 -23.75
C ASP A 80 10.52 -4.40 -23.73
N ASP A 81 9.73 -5.25 -23.08
CA ASP A 81 8.29 -5.03 -22.91
C ASP A 81 8.02 -3.72 -22.14
N LEU A 82 8.80 -3.43 -21.07
CA LEU A 82 8.72 -2.16 -20.32
C LEU A 82 8.98 -0.96 -21.23
N THR A 83 10.04 -1.02 -22.04
CA THR A 83 10.39 0.07 -22.98
C THR A 83 9.30 0.28 -24.01
N GLU A 84 8.73 -0.80 -24.56
CA GLU A 84 7.63 -0.73 -25.53
C GLU A 84 6.37 -0.13 -24.92
N TYR A 85 6.01 -0.53 -23.69
CA TYR A 85 4.83 0.03 -23.01
C TYR A 85 5.00 1.51 -22.70
N VAL A 86 6.17 1.95 -22.25
CA VAL A 86 6.44 3.37 -21.96
C VAL A 86 6.38 4.22 -23.24
N SER A 87 6.96 3.74 -24.35
CA SER A 87 6.84 4.39 -25.66
C SER A 87 5.37 4.46 -26.13
N GLY A 88 4.62 3.40 -25.91
CA GLY A 88 3.19 3.38 -26.20
C GLY A 88 2.38 4.36 -25.32
N ILE A 89 2.75 4.55 -24.06
CA ILE A 89 2.14 5.55 -23.15
C ILE A 89 2.40 6.96 -23.68
N GLU A 90 3.66 7.30 -23.99
CA GLU A 90 4.03 8.60 -24.56
C GLU A 90 3.19 8.94 -25.79
N THR A 91 3.20 8.04 -26.75
CA THR A 91 2.46 8.22 -28.02
C THR A 91 0.94 8.37 -27.78
N SER A 92 0.37 7.59 -26.87
CA SER A 92 -1.07 7.63 -26.58
C SER A 92 -1.47 8.88 -25.81
N LEU A 93 -0.62 9.37 -24.85
CA LEU A 93 -0.81 10.64 -24.16
C LEU A 93 -0.79 11.83 -25.12
N SER A 94 0.21 11.87 -26.02
CA SER A 94 0.34 12.90 -27.04
C SER A 94 -0.90 12.94 -27.96
N LYS A 95 -1.39 11.78 -28.39
CA LYS A 95 -2.63 11.66 -29.17
C LYS A 95 -3.86 12.09 -28.38
N CYS A 96 -3.96 11.69 -27.11
CA CYS A 96 -5.10 12.00 -26.25
C CYS A 96 -5.24 13.51 -26.02
N ALA A 97 -4.12 14.23 -25.90
CA ALA A 97 -4.13 15.69 -25.79
C ALA A 97 -4.64 16.40 -27.07
N ALA A 98 -4.55 15.75 -28.23
CA ALA A 98 -4.90 16.33 -29.52
C ALA A 98 -6.30 15.96 -30.01
N VAL A 99 -6.92 14.87 -29.50
CA VAL A 99 -8.24 14.41 -29.95
C VAL A 99 -9.36 15.10 -29.19
N THR A 100 -10.53 15.18 -29.82
CA THR A 100 -11.78 15.75 -29.28
C THR A 100 -12.98 14.80 -29.43
N ASP A 101 -12.81 13.68 -30.13
CA ASP A 101 -13.85 12.70 -30.29
C ASP A 101 -13.96 11.79 -29.07
N GLU A 102 -15.18 11.66 -28.53
CA GLU A 102 -15.48 10.95 -27.29
C GLU A 102 -14.91 9.51 -27.27
N LYS A 103 -15.23 8.72 -28.31
CA LYS A 103 -14.77 7.33 -28.38
C LYS A 103 -13.25 7.23 -28.47
N SER A 104 -12.61 8.20 -29.09
CA SER A 104 -11.16 8.25 -29.22
C SER A 104 -10.48 8.61 -27.93
N VAL A 105 -11.04 9.55 -27.15
CA VAL A 105 -10.53 9.91 -25.81
C VAL A 105 -10.62 8.72 -24.87
N VAL A 106 -11.81 8.12 -24.73
CA VAL A 106 -12.02 6.97 -23.84
C VAL A 106 -11.14 5.77 -24.25
N ARG A 107 -11.04 5.50 -25.56
CA ARG A 107 -10.20 4.40 -26.06
C ARG A 107 -8.72 4.64 -25.78
N LEU A 108 -8.20 5.86 -25.98
CA LEU A 108 -6.80 6.19 -25.72
C LEU A 108 -6.50 6.18 -24.22
N ALA A 109 -7.40 6.70 -23.40
CA ALA A 109 -7.25 6.70 -21.94
C ALA A 109 -7.19 5.25 -21.40
N ASN A 110 -8.07 4.36 -21.85
CA ASN A 110 -8.01 2.94 -21.47
C ASN A 110 -6.75 2.23 -21.98
N ASP A 111 -6.26 2.60 -23.17
CA ASP A 111 -5.01 2.06 -23.73
C ASP A 111 -3.80 2.46 -22.87
N ILE A 112 -3.74 3.72 -22.43
CA ILE A 112 -2.69 4.23 -21.53
C ILE A 112 -2.76 3.50 -20.21
N TYR A 113 -3.94 3.39 -19.59
CA TYR A 113 -4.14 2.66 -18.33
C TYR A 113 -3.61 1.23 -18.40
N ALA A 114 -4.00 0.49 -19.44
CA ALA A 114 -3.57 -0.89 -19.63
C ALA A 114 -2.04 -1.02 -19.80
N LYS A 115 -1.43 -0.10 -20.56
CA LYS A 115 0.03 -0.06 -20.75
C LYS A 115 0.77 0.32 -19.48
N ALA A 116 0.26 1.26 -18.70
CA ALA A 116 0.85 1.67 -17.41
C ALA A 116 0.85 0.50 -16.41
N ALA A 117 -0.25 -0.24 -16.30
CA ALA A 117 -0.32 -1.45 -15.47
C ALA A 117 0.64 -2.55 -15.94
N SER A 118 0.76 -2.72 -17.26
CA SER A 118 1.71 -3.69 -17.84
C SER A 118 3.16 -3.29 -17.62
N ALA A 119 3.50 -2.01 -17.82
CA ALA A 119 4.82 -1.45 -17.55
C ALA A 119 5.23 -1.62 -16.08
N SER A 120 4.32 -1.34 -15.14
CA SER A 120 4.54 -1.56 -13.70
C SER A 120 4.83 -3.03 -13.38
N THR A 121 4.12 -3.95 -14.04
CA THR A 121 4.33 -5.39 -13.90
C THR A 121 5.71 -5.79 -14.42
N CYS A 122 6.14 -5.28 -15.58
CA CYS A 122 7.46 -5.55 -16.13
C CYS A 122 8.57 -4.98 -15.26
N LEU A 123 8.40 -3.76 -14.73
CA LEU A 123 9.35 -3.13 -13.80
C LEU A 123 9.57 -4.01 -12.56
N GLY A 124 8.50 -4.55 -11.98
CA GLY A 124 8.55 -5.44 -10.81
C GLY A 124 9.20 -6.82 -11.09
N GLN A 125 9.40 -7.20 -12.34
CA GLN A 125 10.10 -8.45 -12.71
C GLN A 125 11.62 -8.27 -12.83
N LEU A 126 12.11 -7.04 -12.91
CA LEU A 126 13.54 -6.77 -13.07
C LEU A 126 14.30 -6.99 -11.75
N PRO A 127 15.55 -7.45 -11.79
CA PRO A 127 16.37 -7.72 -10.61
C PRO A 127 16.96 -6.41 -10.04
N LEU A 128 16.11 -5.52 -9.54
CA LEU A 128 16.44 -4.18 -9.07
C LEU A 128 16.21 -4.02 -7.55
N SER A 129 16.36 -5.11 -6.78
CA SER A 129 16.05 -5.15 -5.35
C SER A 129 16.80 -4.13 -4.49
N ASP A 130 17.95 -3.67 -4.94
CA ASP A 130 18.81 -2.71 -4.24
C ASP A 130 18.69 -1.27 -4.80
N THR A 131 17.83 -1.07 -5.81
CA THR A 131 17.66 0.22 -6.49
C THR A 131 16.32 0.83 -6.10
N ASN A 132 16.34 2.08 -5.64
CA ASN A 132 15.11 2.81 -5.39
C ASN A 132 14.57 3.37 -6.71
N LEU A 133 13.44 2.81 -7.20
CA LEU A 133 12.72 3.23 -8.40
C LEU A 133 11.35 3.83 -8.04
N GLU A 134 11.29 4.53 -6.93
CA GLU A 134 10.04 5.09 -6.40
C GLU A 134 9.38 6.05 -7.38
N ASN A 135 10.16 6.95 -8.01
CA ASN A 135 9.62 7.94 -8.93
C ASN A 135 9.11 7.30 -10.23
N THR A 136 9.85 6.34 -10.78
CA THR A 136 9.41 5.60 -11.98
C THR A 136 8.14 4.81 -11.71
N ALA A 137 8.07 4.07 -10.60
CA ALA A 137 6.89 3.31 -10.21
C ALA A 137 5.69 4.26 -9.94
N LYS A 138 5.94 5.36 -9.25
CA LYS A 138 4.95 6.41 -8.98
C LYS A 138 4.43 7.04 -10.26
N PHE A 139 5.31 7.37 -11.21
CA PHE A 139 4.91 7.90 -12.52
C PHE A 139 3.97 6.94 -13.24
N LEU A 140 4.32 5.65 -13.33
CA LEU A 140 3.49 4.64 -14.01
C LEU A 140 2.11 4.50 -13.35
N ALA A 141 2.06 4.48 -12.02
CA ALA A 141 0.80 4.45 -11.28
C ALA A 141 -0.06 5.70 -11.59
N GLN A 142 0.54 6.89 -11.46
CA GLN A 142 -0.18 8.16 -11.68
C GLN A 142 -0.69 8.34 -13.10
N VAL A 143 0.07 7.92 -14.10
CA VAL A 143 -0.38 7.94 -15.49
C VAL A 143 -1.59 7.04 -15.68
N GLY A 144 -1.56 5.85 -15.10
CA GLY A 144 -2.69 4.92 -15.16
C GLY A 144 -3.94 5.52 -14.52
N ASP A 145 -3.81 5.97 -13.30
CA ASP A 145 -4.91 6.54 -12.51
C ASP A 145 -5.49 7.79 -13.18
N PHE A 146 -4.63 8.73 -13.57
CA PHE A 146 -5.08 9.95 -14.27
C PHE A 146 -5.89 9.64 -15.53
N THR A 147 -5.45 8.68 -16.35
CA THR A 147 -6.12 8.37 -17.60
C THR A 147 -7.41 7.58 -17.39
N TYR A 148 -7.47 6.72 -16.38
CA TYR A 148 -8.71 6.08 -15.95
C TYR A 148 -9.76 7.14 -15.56
N MET A 149 -9.36 8.10 -14.72
CA MET A 149 -10.25 9.20 -14.31
C MET A 149 -10.65 10.13 -15.45
N LEU A 150 -9.71 10.39 -16.37
CA LEU A 150 -10.03 11.15 -17.58
C LEU A 150 -11.14 10.45 -18.38
N ALA A 151 -11.06 9.12 -18.51
CA ALA A 151 -12.11 8.36 -19.23
C ALA A 151 -13.47 8.48 -18.53
N LEU A 152 -13.51 8.34 -17.19
CA LEU A 152 -14.75 8.47 -16.41
C LEU A 152 -15.32 9.89 -16.49
N SER A 153 -14.51 10.92 -16.22
CA SER A 153 -14.95 12.31 -16.25
C SER A 153 -15.44 12.74 -17.64
N TYR A 154 -14.84 12.20 -18.70
CA TYR A 154 -15.24 12.47 -20.07
C TYR A 154 -16.57 11.80 -20.47
N MET A 155 -16.89 10.65 -19.86
CA MET A 155 -18.20 9.99 -20.03
C MET A 155 -19.33 10.80 -19.39
N ASP A 156 -19.06 11.50 -18.29
CA ASP A 156 -20.04 12.35 -17.61
C ASP A 156 -20.22 13.71 -18.30
N ALA A 157 -19.12 14.31 -18.72
CA ALA A 157 -19.10 15.58 -19.43
C ALA A 157 -18.04 15.53 -20.55
N PRO A 158 -18.44 15.42 -21.84
CA PRO A 158 -17.53 15.19 -22.96
C PRO A 158 -16.72 16.44 -23.32
N VAL A 159 -15.99 16.99 -22.35
CA VAL A 159 -15.11 18.16 -22.50
C VAL A 159 -13.84 17.92 -21.70
N ILE A 160 -12.70 17.90 -22.38
CA ILE A 160 -11.41 17.91 -21.72
C ILE A 160 -11.10 19.35 -21.27
N SER A 161 -10.95 19.56 -19.97
CA SER A 161 -10.55 20.86 -19.43
C SER A 161 -9.12 21.23 -19.86
N GLU A 162 -8.81 22.52 -19.87
CA GLU A 162 -7.44 22.98 -20.19
C GLU A 162 -6.42 22.43 -19.18
N GLN A 163 -6.80 22.30 -17.92
CA GLN A 163 -5.96 21.68 -16.89
C GLN A 163 -5.65 20.21 -17.18
N GLN A 164 -6.66 19.41 -17.56
CA GLN A 164 -6.47 18.02 -17.96
C GLN A 164 -5.58 17.91 -19.19
N ARG A 165 -5.75 18.80 -20.16
CA ARG A 165 -4.92 18.87 -21.37
C ARG A 165 -3.47 19.19 -21.02
N GLN A 166 -3.23 20.18 -20.15
CA GLN A 166 -1.90 20.52 -19.70
C GLN A 166 -1.24 19.35 -18.93
N THR A 167 -1.99 18.69 -18.06
CA THR A 167 -1.51 17.49 -17.35
C THR A 167 -1.09 16.38 -18.31
N MET A 168 -1.88 16.11 -19.37
CA MET A 168 -1.50 15.13 -20.40
C MET A 168 -0.20 15.50 -21.11
N LEU A 169 -0.01 16.79 -21.45
CA LEU A 169 1.22 17.27 -22.07
C LEU A 169 2.43 17.16 -21.16
N ASP A 170 2.26 17.42 -19.88
CA ASP A 170 3.34 17.29 -18.90
C ASP A 170 3.67 15.81 -18.64
N LEU A 171 2.67 14.93 -18.52
CA LEU A 171 2.88 13.49 -18.46
C LEU A 171 3.57 12.94 -19.72
N SER A 172 3.21 13.44 -20.90
CA SER A 172 3.88 13.05 -22.16
C SER A 172 5.37 13.41 -22.15
N LYS A 173 5.76 14.60 -21.65
CA LYS A 173 7.18 14.99 -21.52
C LYS A 173 7.95 14.03 -20.58
N TYR A 174 7.34 13.64 -19.47
CA TYR A 174 7.98 12.68 -18.55
C TYR A 174 8.09 11.31 -19.18
N ALA A 175 7.03 10.85 -19.88
CA ALA A 175 7.07 9.60 -20.63
C ALA A 175 8.21 9.61 -21.66
N THR A 176 8.41 10.72 -22.38
CA THR A 176 9.53 10.90 -23.34
C THR A 176 10.89 10.77 -22.64
N THR A 177 11.06 11.39 -21.47
CA THR A 177 12.33 11.30 -20.71
C THR A 177 12.58 9.88 -20.24
N LEU A 178 11.56 9.20 -19.73
CA LEU A 178 11.66 7.79 -19.30
C LEU A 178 11.95 6.88 -20.49
N GLU A 179 11.27 7.04 -21.61
CA GLU A 179 11.47 6.28 -22.84
C GLU A 179 12.92 6.39 -23.33
N GLN A 180 13.47 7.62 -23.41
CA GLN A 180 14.85 7.85 -23.82
C GLN A 180 15.84 7.13 -22.91
N GLY A 181 15.70 7.26 -21.59
CA GLY A 181 16.58 6.61 -20.63
C GLY A 181 16.49 5.08 -20.66
N LEU A 182 15.27 4.52 -20.86
CA LEU A 182 15.08 3.09 -21.06
C LEU A 182 15.72 2.62 -22.36
N TYR A 183 15.54 3.38 -23.46
CA TYR A 183 16.15 3.05 -24.75
C TYR A 183 17.68 3.06 -24.68
N ASP A 184 18.29 4.06 -24.06
CA ASP A 184 19.75 4.12 -23.86
C ASP A 184 20.26 2.93 -23.04
N THR A 185 19.51 2.55 -21.99
CA THR A 185 19.83 1.38 -21.17
C THR A 185 19.68 0.08 -21.96
N GLN A 186 18.66 -0.04 -22.80
CA GLN A 186 18.44 -1.17 -23.70
C GLN A 186 19.61 -1.34 -24.67
N GLN A 187 20.13 -0.26 -25.27
CA GLN A 187 21.30 -0.30 -26.14
C GLN A 187 22.55 -0.77 -25.40
N LYS A 188 22.74 -0.34 -24.14
CA LYS A 188 23.83 -0.81 -23.29
C LYS A 188 23.70 -2.30 -22.94
N LEU A 189 22.47 -2.81 -22.72
CA LEU A 189 22.21 -4.23 -22.51
C LEU A 189 22.56 -5.06 -23.74
N TYR A 190 22.13 -4.64 -24.92
CA TYR A 190 22.40 -5.35 -26.17
C TYR A 190 23.87 -5.31 -26.60
N SER A 191 24.58 -4.23 -26.28
CA SER A 191 26.01 -4.15 -26.51
C SER A 191 26.86 -4.93 -25.50
N GLY A 192 26.24 -5.45 -24.44
CA GLY A 192 26.94 -6.13 -23.34
C GLY A 192 27.70 -5.19 -22.41
N ALA A 193 27.47 -3.86 -22.50
CA ALA A 193 28.04 -2.89 -21.59
C ALA A 193 27.36 -2.94 -20.20
N VAL A 194 26.08 -3.33 -20.15
CA VAL A 194 25.29 -3.52 -18.94
C VAL A 194 24.86 -4.99 -18.85
N HIS A 195 24.85 -5.55 -17.65
CA HIS A 195 24.42 -6.93 -17.38
C HIS A 195 23.44 -7.00 -16.21
N PHE A 196 22.52 -7.99 -16.26
CA PHE A 196 21.63 -8.29 -15.13
C PHE A 196 22.43 -8.96 -13.99
N GLY A 197 22.23 -8.47 -12.75
CA GLY A 197 22.69 -9.15 -11.54
C GLY A 197 24.19 -9.05 -11.23
N THR A 198 24.91 -8.08 -11.78
CA THR A 198 26.27 -7.74 -11.32
C THR A 198 26.22 -6.74 -10.19
N PRO A 199 26.83 -7.04 -9.01
CA PRO A 199 26.99 -6.02 -7.97
C PRO A 199 27.80 -4.84 -8.51
N SER A 200 27.45 -3.64 -8.15
CA SER A 200 28.08 -2.37 -8.54
C SER A 200 29.60 -2.25 -8.23
N SER A 201 30.21 -3.29 -7.65
CA SER A 201 31.61 -3.33 -7.24
C SER A 201 32.59 -4.08 -8.18
N GLN A 202 32.10 -4.67 -9.27
CA GLN A 202 32.98 -5.32 -10.25
C GLN A 202 32.73 -4.75 -11.65
N SER A 203 33.67 -4.00 -12.15
CA SER A 203 33.95 -3.52 -13.53
C SER A 203 32.86 -3.86 -14.58
N GLY A 204 31.85 -3.07 -14.68
CA GLY A 204 30.74 -3.06 -15.62
C GLY A 204 29.57 -2.36 -14.95
N GLU A 205 28.93 -1.39 -15.62
CA GLU A 205 27.71 -0.78 -15.11
C GLU A 205 26.65 -1.89 -15.01
N GLY A 206 26.19 -2.19 -13.77
CA GLY A 206 25.02 -3.04 -13.56
C GLY A 206 23.76 -2.29 -14.02
N LEU A 207 22.70 -3.04 -14.36
CA LEU A 207 21.38 -2.44 -14.69
C LEU A 207 20.94 -1.47 -13.59
N SER A 208 21.17 -1.80 -12.32
CA SER A 208 20.86 -0.92 -11.17
C SER A 208 21.46 0.46 -11.30
N GLY A 209 22.74 0.58 -11.69
CA GLY A 209 23.39 1.91 -11.82
C GLY A 209 22.80 2.73 -12.96
N SER A 210 22.46 2.14 -14.10
CA SER A 210 21.79 2.84 -15.20
C SER A 210 20.39 3.27 -14.81
N MET A 211 19.67 2.46 -14.04
CA MET A 211 18.32 2.81 -13.56
C MET A 211 18.36 3.87 -12.43
N GLU A 212 19.35 3.86 -11.54
CA GLU A 212 19.56 4.93 -10.56
C GLU A 212 19.85 6.27 -11.24
N GLN A 213 20.64 6.26 -12.31
CA GLN A 213 20.90 7.47 -13.09
C GLN A 213 19.62 8.00 -13.74
N LEU A 214 18.78 7.12 -14.27
CA LEU A 214 17.48 7.48 -14.82
C LEU A 214 16.57 8.05 -13.72
N GLU A 215 16.46 7.35 -12.57
CA GLU A 215 15.67 7.78 -11.42
C GLU A 215 16.07 9.17 -10.89
N SER A 216 17.38 9.49 -10.93
CA SER A 216 17.87 10.81 -10.51
C SER A 216 17.37 11.96 -11.39
N GLN A 217 17.01 11.68 -12.63
CA GLN A 217 16.42 12.67 -13.55
C GLN A 217 14.98 13.01 -13.21
N PHE A 218 14.33 12.16 -12.41
CA PHE A 218 12.96 12.36 -11.92
C PHE A 218 12.87 13.08 -10.57
N GLN A 219 13.99 13.48 -9.93
CA GLN A 219 13.97 14.14 -8.62
C GLN A 219 13.21 15.47 -8.59
N GLU A 220 13.03 16.12 -9.72
CA GLU A 220 12.22 17.34 -9.88
C GLU A 220 10.80 17.06 -10.40
N TYR A 221 10.39 15.79 -10.42
CA TYR A 221 9.06 15.42 -10.87
C TYR A 221 8.02 16.07 -9.95
N PRO A 222 7.20 17.01 -10.45
CA PRO A 222 6.13 17.54 -9.64
C PRO A 222 5.24 16.36 -9.27
N SER A 223 5.06 16.12 -7.98
CA SER A 223 4.10 15.16 -7.50
C SER A 223 2.76 15.51 -8.16
N LEU A 224 2.45 14.84 -9.26
CA LEU A 224 1.10 14.89 -9.80
C LEU A 224 0.22 14.32 -8.70
N LEU A 225 -0.68 15.16 -8.26
CA LEU A 225 -1.51 15.01 -7.08
C LEU A 225 -2.58 13.93 -7.26
N TYR A 226 -2.19 12.75 -7.75
CA TYR A 226 -3.10 11.66 -8.01
C TYR A 226 -2.58 10.33 -7.45
N ASP A 227 -2.86 10.10 -6.21
CA ASP A 227 -2.61 8.85 -5.49
C ASP A 227 -3.95 8.15 -5.18
N GLY A 228 -4.55 7.41 -6.10
CA GLY A 228 -5.71 6.53 -5.90
C GLY A 228 -7.04 7.14 -5.42
N PRO A 229 -8.15 6.45 -5.62
CA PRO A 229 -9.48 7.06 -5.51
C PRO A 229 -9.88 7.57 -4.12
N PHE A 230 -9.30 7.12 -3.02
CA PHE A 230 -9.80 7.47 -1.68
C PHE A 230 -8.77 8.02 -0.68
N SER A 231 -7.47 7.78 -0.86
CA SER A 231 -6.46 8.19 0.11
C SER A 231 -5.83 9.55 -0.17
N ASP A 232 -5.88 10.03 -1.40
CA ASP A 232 -5.11 11.20 -1.83
C ASP A 232 -5.90 12.47 -2.03
N HIS A 233 -7.23 12.38 -2.08
CA HIS A 233 -8.07 13.58 -1.96
C HIS A 233 -7.76 14.36 -0.68
N VAL A 234 -7.34 13.66 0.36
CA VAL A 234 -6.97 14.22 1.65
C VAL A 234 -5.63 14.94 1.62
N ARG A 235 -4.63 14.39 0.92
CA ARG A 235 -3.27 14.95 0.92
C ARG A 235 -3.14 16.27 0.18
N ASN A 236 -4.04 16.60 -0.72
CA ASN A 236 -3.89 17.67 -1.68
C ASN A 236 -4.82 18.87 -1.52
N LYS A 237 -5.82 18.79 -0.62
CA LYS A 237 -6.68 19.94 -0.28
C LYS A 237 -6.00 20.83 0.75
N GLU A 238 -6.09 22.15 0.61
CA GLU A 238 -5.83 23.06 1.71
C GLU A 238 -6.72 22.64 2.88
N PRO A 239 -6.17 22.54 4.11
CA PRO A 239 -6.92 22.04 5.24
C PRO A 239 -8.09 22.95 5.56
N LEU A 240 -9.28 22.57 5.12
CA LEU A 240 -10.48 23.41 5.20
C LEU A 240 -10.84 23.72 6.65
N PHE A 241 -10.78 22.71 7.51
CA PHE A 241 -11.11 22.86 8.93
C PHE A 241 -10.17 23.79 9.69
N LEU A 242 -8.91 23.88 9.27
CA LEU A 242 -7.89 24.72 9.92
C LEU A 242 -7.75 26.11 9.27
N GLN A 243 -8.58 26.44 8.26
CA GLN A 243 -8.55 27.75 7.64
C GLN A 243 -8.97 28.82 8.67
N GLY A 244 -8.12 29.86 8.79
CA GLY A 244 -8.38 30.95 9.75
C GLY A 244 -8.05 30.64 11.20
N ALA A 245 -7.70 29.41 11.55
CA ALA A 245 -7.25 29.07 12.90
C ALA A 245 -5.90 29.73 13.21
N PRO A 246 -5.69 30.26 14.45
CA PRO A 246 -4.43 30.86 14.84
C PRO A 246 -3.32 29.81 14.92
N GLU A 247 -2.10 30.23 14.62
CA GLU A 247 -0.93 29.38 14.88
C GLU A 247 -0.68 29.31 16.39
N ILE A 248 -0.33 28.11 16.86
CA ILE A 248 0.09 27.85 18.23
C ILE A 248 1.63 27.72 18.30
N SER A 249 2.19 27.95 19.47
CA SER A 249 3.59 27.71 19.77
C SER A 249 3.83 26.26 20.17
N GLU A 250 5.11 25.78 20.11
CA GLU A 250 5.51 24.46 20.64
C GLU A 250 5.04 24.28 22.10
N LYS A 251 5.14 25.34 22.92
CA LYS A 251 4.69 25.27 24.32
C LYS A 251 3.20 24.96 24.43
N GLN A 252 2.36 25.60 23.61
CA GLN A 252 0.92 25.34 23.56
C GLN A 252 0.62 23.95 23.00
N ALA A 253 1.39 23.48 22.01
CA ALA A 253 1.28 22.11 21.53
C ALA A 253 1.63 21.08 22.61
N ARG A 254 2.64 21.36 23.42
CA ARG A 254 3.01 20.52 24.58
C ARG A 254 1.94 20.54 25.68
N GLU A 255 1.26 21.65 25.88
CA GLU A 255 0.10 21.74 26.77
C GLU A 255 -1.05 20.87 26.24
N ARG A 256 -1.31 20.90 24.93
CA ARG A 256 -2.28 20.01 24.25
C ARG A 256 -1.92 18.53 24.41
N LEU A 257 -0.64 18.18 24.29
CA LEU A 257 -0.17 16.81 24.50
C LEU A 257 -0.56 16.28 25.89
N SER A 258 -0.49 17.13 26.94
CA SER A 258 -0.89 16.76 28.30
C SER A 258 -2.39 16.62 28.49
N GLU A 259 -3.20 17.09 27.56
CA GLU A 259 -4.64 16.83 27.50
C GLU A 259 -4.92 15.48 26.82
N VAL A 260 -4.10 15.11 25.82
CA VAL A 260 -4.25 13.87 25.03
C VAL A 260 -3.84 12.62 25.83
N LEU A 261 -2.73 12.72 26.55
CA LEU A 261 -2.18 11.60 27.31
C LEU A 261 -2.49 11.74 28.78
N SER A 262 -2.94 10.65 29.40
CA SER A 262 -3.10 10.61 30.86
C SER A 262 -1.77 10.83 31.57
N PRO A 263 -1.77 11.31 32.84
CA PRO A 263 -0.53 11.54 33.59
C PRO A 263 0.38 10.30 33.68
N GLU A 264 -0.21 9.09 33.72
CA GLU A 264 0.54 7.84 33.77
C GLU A 264 1.27 7.54 32.46
N ARG A 265 0.77 8.08 31.34
CA ARG A 265 1.36 7.93 29.99
C ARG A 265 2.33 9.06 29.64
N MET A 266 2.31 10.17 30.42
CA MET A 266 3.20 11.31 30.27
C MET A 266 4.53 11.05 30.96
N GLY A 267 5.42 10.31 30.34
CA GLY A 267 6.76 10.09 30.84
C GLY A 267 7.78 11.10 30.30
N ASN A 268 8.87 10.61 29.72
CA ASN A 268 9.86 11.47 29.08
C ASN A 268 9.35 11.91 27.71
N VAL A 269 9.15 13.22 27.52
CA VAL A 269 8.64 13.83 26.27
C VAL A 269 9.77 14.49 25.52
N SER A 270 10.10 13.99 24.32
CA SER A 270 10.96 14.65 23.35
C SER A 270 10.15 15.44 22.33
N PHE A 271 10.69 16.56 21.89
CA PHE A 271 10.21 17.29 20.73
C PHE A 271 11.10 16.95 19.53
N ASP A 272 10.52 16.32 18.52
CA ASP A 272 11.30 15.77 17.40
C ASP A 272 11.38 16.75 16.22
N GLY A 273 10.65 17.86 16.31
CA GLY A 273 10.67 18.90 15.29
C GLY A 273 9.29 19.24 14.75
N ILE A 274 9.31 19.93 13.62
CA ILE A 274 8.10 20.29 12.87
C ILE A 274 8.09 19.46 11.61
N MET A 275 7.04 18.69 11.43
CA MET A 275 6.78 18.05 10.15
C MET A 275 6.20 19.12 9.21
N GLU A 276 6.97 19.45 8.17
CA GLU A 276 6.50 20.36 7.13
C GLU A 276 5.62 19.59 6.15
N GLY A 277 4.57 20.23 5.66
CA GLY A 277 3.61 19.63 4.76
C GLY A 277 2.38 20.54 4.62
N ARG A 278 1.30 20.02 4.07
CA ARG A 278 0.04 20.78 3.93
C ARG A 278 -0.60 21.12 5.25
N ILE A 279 -0.48 20.24 6.22
CA ILE A 279 -0.87 20.47 7.61
C ILE A 279 0.43 20.41 8.43
N PRO A 280 1.16 21.53 8.57
CA PRO A 280 2.35 21.55 9.40
C PRO A 280 2.02 21.17 10.85
N ALA A 281 2.79 20.26 11.44
CA ALA A 281 2.53 19.72 12.76
C ALA A 281 3.79 19.70 13.64
N TYR A 282 3.60 19.87 14.93
CA TYR A 282 4.58 19.59 15.96
C TYR A 282 4.56 18.08 16.24
N VAL A 283 5.73 17.45 16.17
CA VAL A 283 5.91 16.01 16.41
C VAL A 283 6.56 15.80 17.77
N PHE A 284 5.95 14.95 18.58
CA PHE A 284 6.44 14.57 19.89
C PHE A 284 6.55 13.06 20.00
N THR A 285 7.62 12.61 20.66
CA THR A 285 7.77 11.23 21.10
C THR A 285 7.73 11.18 22.62
N VAL A 286 6.89 10.30 23.15
CA VAL A 286 6.71 10.10 24.60
C VAL A 286 7.09 8.69 24.97
N HIS A 287 7.93 8.54 25.99
CA HIS A 287 8.28 7.28 26.62
C HIS A 287 7.65 7.23 28.02
N PRO A 288 6.59 6.43 28.24
CA PRO A 288 5.91 6.32 29.54
C PRO A 288 6.86 5.92 30.68
N GLU A 289 6.66 6.48 31.88
CA GLU A 289 7.48 6.12 33.05
C GLU A 289 7.09 4.76 33.62
N GLY A 290 8.08 4.02 34.09
CA GLY A 290 7.86 2.80 34.89
C GLY A 290 7.66 1.52 34.10
N GLU A 291 7.56 1.55 32.82
CA GLU A 291 7.52 0.34 31.97
C GLU A 291 8.94 -0.08 31.58
N LYS A 292 9.25 -1.37 31.76
CA LYS A 292 10.50 -1.99 31.28
C LYS A 292 10.52 -2.19 29.76
N SER A 293 9.49 -1.71 29.07
CA SER A 293 9.33 -1.86 27.64
C SER A 293 9.84 -0.62 26.92
N ASP A 294 10.34 -0.79 25.72
CA ASP A 294 10.69 0.31 24.80
C ASP A 294 9.42 0.98 24.23
N ARG A 295 8.32 1.04 25.01
CA ARG A 295 7.05 1.62 24.59
C ARG A 295 7.23 3.06 24.17
N THR A 296 6.70 3.38 23.03
CA THR A 296 6.80 4.69 22.40
C THR A 296 5.42 5.16 21.96
N ILE A 297 5.11 6.42 22.28
CA ILE A 297 3.89 7.08 21.78
C ILE A 297 4.32 8.25 20.93
N SER A 298 3.99 8.21 19.64
CA SER A 298 4.18 9.32 18.70
C SER A 298 2.90 10.14 18.63
N VAL A 299 3.03 11.48 18.68
CA VAL A 299 1.89 12.40 18.65
C VAL A 299 2.18 13.57 17.72
N GLU A 300 1.23 13.87 16.84
CA GLU A 300 1.28 15.00 15.91
C GLU A 300 0.18 15.99 16.22
N ILE A 301 0.54 17.25 16.45
CA ILE A 301 -0.38 18.33 16.75
C ILE A 301 -0.20 19.43 15.71
N SER A 302 -1.29 19.83 15.03
CA SER A 302 -1.23 20.85 13.99
C SER A 302 -0.72 22.19 14.50
N LYS A 303 0.12 22.88 13.71
CA LYS A 303 0.57 24.24 14.03
C LYS A 303 -0.58 25.24 14.05
N LYS A 304 -1.55 25.08 13.15
CA LYS A 304 -2.79 25.88 13.14
C LYS A 304 -3.85 25.18 13.98
N GLY A 305 -4.44 25.88 14.91
CA GLY A 305 -5.54 25.40 15.74
C GLY A 305 -5.17 24.40 16.84
N GLY A 306 -3.97 23.81 16.84
CA GLY A 306 -3.55 22.85 17.87
C GLY A 306 -4.37 21.57 17.90
N MET A 307 -4.82 21.11 16.75
CA MET A 307 -5.62 19.89 16.59
C MET A 307 -4.73 18.66 16.68
N LEU A 308 -5.19 17.62 17.38
CA LEU A 308 -4.58 16.30 17.34
C LEU A 308 -4.81 15.68 15.95
N LEU A 309 -3.73 15.52 15.18
CA LEU A 309 -3.79 14.93 13.83
C LEU A 309 -3.56 13.43 13.85
N GLN A 310 -2.56 13.00 14.64
CA GLN A 310 -2.19 11.61 14.77
C GLN A 310 -1.69 11.31 16.17
N MET A 311 -2.02 10.14 16.65
CA MET A 311 -1.42 9.50 17.81
C MET A 311 -1.20 8.03 17.50
N LEU A 312 -0.04 7.50 17.85
CA LEU A 312 0.28 6.08 17.71
C LEU A 312 1.08 5.61 18.91
N ASP A 313 0.50 4.69 19.65
CA ASP A 313 1.11 3.97 20.76
C ASP A 313 1.42 2.55 20.32
N ASP A 314 2.65 2.13 20.48
CA ASP A 314 3.16 0.82 20.05
C ASP A 314 2.95 -0.30 21.07
N ARG A 315 2.15 -0.06 22.12
CA ARG A 315 1.81 -1.06 23.15
C ARG A 315 1.20 -2.31 22.53
N SER A 316 1.76 -3.46 22.86
CA SER A 316 1.19 -4.75 22.48
C SER A 316 0.01 -5.13 23.39
N VAL A 317 -1.01 -5.76 22.82
CA VAL A 317 -2.21 -6.23 23.54
C VAL A 317 -2.31 -7.74 23.40
N GLU A 318 -2.19 -8.48 24.51
CA GLU A 318 -2.12 -9.94 24.48
C GLU A 318 -3.49 -10.63 24.66
N VAL A 319 -4.44 -9.94 25.25
CA VAL A 319 -5.74 -10.50 25.63
C VAL A 319 -6.91 -9.60 25.21
N GLN A 320 -8.06 -10.20 25.01
CA GLN A 320 -9.31 -9.49 24.79
C GLN A 320 -10.21 -9.68 26.04
N ASN A 321 -10.52 -8.60 26.73
CA ASN A 321 -11.37 -8.58 27.92
C ASN A 321 -12.66 -7.77 27.73
N ILE A 322 -12.68 -6.87 26.74
CA ILE A 322 -13.84 -6.04 26.42
C ILE A 322 -14.43 -6.41 25.07
N ASP A 323 -15.70 -6.13 24.88
CA ASP A 323 -16.36 -6.30 23.59
C ASP A 323 -16.22 -5.07 22.69
N ILE A 324 -16.66 -5.17 21.45
CA ILE A 324 -16.55 -4.08 20.46
C ILE A 324 -17.42 -2.87 20.83
N GLU A 325 -18.54 -3.05 21.49
CA GLU A 325 -19.40 -1.96 21.89
C GLU A 325 -18.78 -1.15 23.04
N GLU A 326 -18.07 -1.82 23.96
CA GLU A 326 -17.29 -1.16 25.00
C GLU A 326 -16.13 -0.37 24.38
N ALA A 327 -15.45 -0.92 23.36
CA ALA A 327 -14.40 -0.23 22.62
C ALA A 327 -14.93 0.99 21.85
N LYS A 328 -16.05 0.88 21.16
CA LYS A 328 -16.73 2.02 20.49
C LYS A 328 -17.10 3.13 21.47
N ASN A 329 -17.63 2.75 22.63
CA ASN A 329 -17.96 3.72 23.68
C ASN A 329 -16.74 4.44 24.24
N ALA A 330 -15.59 3.74 24.36
CA ALA A 330 -14.34 4.35 24.77
C ALA A 330 -13.83 5.34 23.71
N ALA A 331 -13.86 4.95 22.43
CA ALA A 331 -13.48 5.80 21.32
C ALA A 331 -14.38 7.04 21.19
N ASN A 332 -15.70 6.90 21.32
CA ASN A 332 -16.63 8.04 21.28
C ASN A 332 -16.32 9.06 22.38
N ARG A 333 -16.14 8.61 23.63
CA ARG A 333 -15.78 9.53 24.74
C ARG A 333 -14.46 10.25 24.48
N PHE A 334 -13.48 9.55 23.89
CA PHE A 334 -12.21 10.17 23.51
C PHE A 334 -12.42 11.24 22.44
N LEU A 335 -13.15 10.94 21.38
CA LEU A 335 -13.44 11.89 20.30
C LEU A 335 -14.16 13.15 20.81
N GLU A 336 -15.19 12.99 21.64
CA GLU A 336 -15.92 14.12 22.26
C GLU A 336 -14.98 15.00 23.09
N THR A 337 -14.06 14.40 23.87
CA THR A 337 -13.09 15.14 24.70
C THR A 337 -12.18 16.03 23.86
N PHE A 338 -11.82 15.61 22.64
CA PHE A 338 -10.93 16.34 21.75
C PHE A 338 -11.63 17.19 20.69
N GLY A 339 -12.94 17.41 20.85
CA GLY A 339 -13.72 18.33 20.03
C GLY A 339 -14.25 17.73 18.73
N PHE A 340 -14.13 16.43 18.54
CA PHE A 340 -14.77 15.70 17.43
C PHE A 340 -16.21 15.35 17.84
N SER A 341 -17.10 16.32 17.70
CA SER A 341 -18.53 16.13 18.00
C SER A 341 -19.26 15.53 16.81
N SER A 342 -20.39 14.90 17.10
CA SER A 342 -21.27 14.35 16.06
C SER A 342 -20.59 13.32 15.16
N MET A 343 -19.78 12.45 15.75
CA MET A 343 -19.14 11.33 15.06
C MET A 343 -19.99 10.07 15.24
N ARG A 344 -20.12 9.29 14.17
CA ARG A 344 -20.82 7.98 14.17
C ARG A 344 -19.87 6.92 13.65
N ASP A 345 -19.78 5.78 14.36
CA ASP A 345 -19.02 4.63 13.88
C ASP A 345 -19.63 4.09 12.58
N SER A 346 -18.76 3.75 11.63
CA SER A 346 -19.16 3.23 10.33
C SER A 346 -18.75 1.75 10.17
N TYR A 347 -17.49 1.44 10.33
CA TYR A 347 -16.95 0.06 10.27
C TYR A 347 -15.73 -0.07 11.18
N PHE A 348 -15.40 -1.30 11.53
CA PHE A 348 -14.27 -1.60 12.41
C PHE A 348 -13.58 -2.90 12.01
N GLU A 349 -12.33 -3.03 12.44
CA GLU A 349 -11.54 -4.26 12.35
C GLU A 349 -10.85 -4.51 13.70
N ILE A 350 -10.85 -5.76 14.14
CA ILE A 350 -10.07 -6.21 15.30
C ILE A 350 -8.92 -7.06 14.79
N LYS A 351 -7.70 -6.59 15.04
CA LYS A 351 -6.47 -7.30 14.70
C LYS A 351 -5.49 -7.19 15.86
N ASP A 352 -4.84 -8.30 16.22
CA ASP A 352 -3.89 -8.36 17.34
C ASP A 352 -4.45 -7.80 18.64
N ASN A 353 -5.74 -8.08 18.94
CA ASN A 353 -6.51 -7.57 20.09
C ASN A 353 -6.61 -6.04 20.17
N ILE A 354 -6.51 -5.36 19.03
CA ILE A 354 -6.72 -3.91 18.88
C ILE A 354 -7.87 -3.69 17.91
N ALA A 355 -8.91 -2.99 18.36
CA ALA A 355 -10.01 -2.55 17.51
C ALA A 355 -9.63 -1.23 16.82
N THR A 356 -9.58 -1.23 15.49
CA THR A 356 -9.52 -0.01 14.67
C THR A 356 -10.92 0.33 14.22
N ILE A 357 -11.46 1.43 14.70
CA ILE A 357 -12.84 1.86 14.47
C ILE A 357 -12.82 3.15 13.66
N ASN A 358 -13.58 3.18 12.57
CA ASN A 358 -13.74 4.36 11.74
C ASN A 358 -14.99 5.11 12.15
N PHE A 359 -14.85 6.41 12.34
CA PHE A 359 -15.93 7.32 12.68
C PHE A 359 -16.10 8.35 11.56
N ALA A 360 -17.30 8.48 11.03
CA ALA A 360 -17.65 9.52 10.08
C ALA A 360 -18.38 10.66 10.81
N TYR A 361 -18.11 11.91 10.43
CA TYR A 361 -18.92 13.02 10.88
C TYR A 361 -20.37 12.84 10.43
N CYS A 362 -21.33 13.27 11.25
CA CYS A 362 -22.75 13.17 10.89
C CYS A 362 -23.53 14.43 11.29
N THR A 363 -24.47 14.83 10.45
CA THR A 363 -25.46 15.86 10.75
C THR A 363 -26.85 15.28 10.54
N GLY A 364 -27.60 15.12 11.64
CA GLY A 364 -28.86 14.38 11.59
C GLY A 364 -28.62 12.94 11.13
N ASP A 365 -29.22 12.56 10.00
CA ASP A 365 -29.08 11.22 9.42
C ASP A 365 -28.07 11.14 8.27
N ILE A 366 -27.36 12.23 7.95
CA ILE A 366 -26.37 12.27 6.86
C ILE A 366 -25.01 11.90 7.41
N LEU A 367 -24.35 10.89 6.82
CA LEU A 367 -22.96 10.54 7.07
C LEU A 367 -22.02 11.22 6.07
N TYR A 368 -20.89 11.73 6.56
CA TYR A 368 -19.89 12.41 5.73
C TYR A 368 -18.62 11.57 5.71
N TYR A 369 -18.47 10.71 4.73
CA TYR A 369 -17.29 9.83 4.59
C TYR A 369 -15.98 10.57 4.28
N PRO A 370 -15.95 11.77 3.66
CA PRO A 370 -14.70 12.53 3.59
C PRO A 370 -14.15 12.95 4.95
N ASP A 371 -15.00 13.06 5.96
CA ASP A 371 -14.66 13.56 7.30
C ASP A 371 -14.46 12.39 8.28
N LEU A 372 -13.58 11.46 7.92
CA LEU A 372 -13.28 10.29 8.73
C LEU A 372 -12.23 10.56 9.79
N VAL A 373 -12.43 9.96 10.95
CA VAL A 373 -11.45 9.81 12.02
C VAL A 373 -11.33 8.33 12.36
N LYS A 374 -10.11 7.79 12.42
CA LYS A 374 -9.86 6.42 12.86
C LYS A 374 -9.38 6.43 14.30
N VAL A 375 -9.89 5.52 15.12
CA VAL A 375 -9.47 5.36 16.51
C VAL A 375 -9.08 3.90 16.75
N ARG A 376 -7.92 3.70 17.35
CA ARG A 376 -7.40 2.38 17.76
C ARG A 376 -7.60 2.20 19.26
N VAL A 377 -8.31 1.16 19.63
CA VAL A 377 -8.68 0.84 21.01
C VAL A 377 -8.13 -0.52 21.39
N SER A 378 -7.48 -0.61 22.54
CA SER A 378 -7.03 -1.89 23.08
C SER A 378 -8.21 -2.70 23.61
N MET A 379 -8.28 -3.97 23.23
CA MET A 379 -9.38 -4.86 23.64
C MET A 379 -9.19 -5.45 25.05
N ASP A 380 -8.06 -5.19 25.71
CA ASP A 380 -7.83 -5.61 27.09
C ASP A 380 -8.44 -4.66 28.13
N SER A 381 -8.45 -3.33 27.84
CA SER A 381 -8.77 -2.29 28.81
C SER A 381 -9.62 -1.13 28.27
N GLY A 382 -9.78 -1.04 26.94
CA GLY A 382 -10.42 0.13 26.30
C GLY A 382 -9.51 1.36 26.23
N GLU A 383 -8.21 1.22 26.46
CA GLU A 383 -7.24 2.31 26.30
C GLU A 383 -7.12 2.71 24.83
N ILE A 384 -7.09 4.01 24.55
CA ILE A 384 -6.89 4.52 23.18
C ILE A 384 -5.41 4.43 22.84
N LEU A 385 -5.07 3.58 21.88
CA LEU A 385 -3.71 3.36 21.39
C LEU A 385 -3.39 4.17 20.13
N GLY A 386 -4.39 4.73 19.49
CA GLY A 386 -4.13 5.51 18.29
C GLY A 386 -5.33 6.31 17.83
N MET A 387 -5.02 7.34 17.05
CA MET A 387 -6.01 8.16 16.36
C MET A 387 -5.39 8.70 15.08
N GLU A 388 -6.18 8.83 14.03
CA GLU A 388 -5.82 9.48 12.77
C GLU A 388 -6.97 10.38 12.34
N ALA A 389 -6.71 11.69 12.22
CA ALA A 389 -7.71 12.70 11.89
C ALA A 389 -7.26 13.65 10.75
N ALA A 390 -6.21 13.30 10.02
CA ALA A 390 -5.72 14.14 8.91
C ALA A 390 -6.80 14.32 7.84
N GLY A 391 -7.61 13.28 7.56
CA GLY A 391 -8.75 13.34 6.64
C GLY A 391 -9.80 14.35 7.08
N TYR A 392 -10.20 14.29 8.34
CA TYR A 392 -11.12 15.24 8.92
C TYR A 392 -10.58 16.69 8.84
N ALA A 393 -9.33 16.91 9.22
CA ALA A 393 -8.70 18.23 9.15
C ALA A 393 -8.64 18.82 7.73
N ALA A 394 -8.47 17.96 6.72
CA ALA A 394 -8.42 18.36 5.33
C ALA A 394 -9.79 18.65 4.72
N CYS A 395 -10.81 17.86 5.06
CA CYS A 395 -12.08 17.85 4.34
C CYS A 395 -13.24 18.51 5.11
N HIS A 396 -13.19 18.51 6.46
CA HIS A 396 -14.32 18.99 7.26
C HIS A 396 -14.58 20.47 7.06
N THR A 397 -15.82 20.77 6.69
CA THR A 397 -16.34 22.14 6.53
C THR A 397 -17.86 22.12 6.68
N ASP A 398 -18.45 23.30 6.93
CA ASP A 398 -19.90 23.45 6.90
C ASP A 398 -20.41 23.23 5.48
N ARG A 399 -21.26 22.22 5.30
CA ARG A 399 -21.88 21.89 4.03
C ARG A 399 -23.39 22.10 4.09
N ALA A 400 -23.94 22.72 3.08
CA ALA A 400 -25.38 22.85 2.90
C ALA A 400 -25.81 22.09 1.65
N PHE A 401 -26.56 21.04 1.84
CA PHE A 401 -27.17 20.31 0.74
C PHE A 401 -28.64 20.66 0.59
N SER A 402 -29.09 20.80 -0.65
CA SER A 402 -30.53 20.90 -0.95
C SER A 402 -31.23 19.58 -0.61
N SER A 403 -32.51 19.63 -0.36
CA SER A 403 -33.30 18.39 -0.25
C SER A 403 -33.11 17.52 -1.50
N PRO A 404 -33.00 16.19 -1.35
CA PRO A 404 -32.87 15.28 -2.47
C PRO A 404 -33.91 15.54 -3.57
N ALA A 405 -33.47 15.74 -4.81
CA ALA A 405 -34.35 15.88 -5.96
C ALA A 405 -34.94 14.53 -6.39
N VAL A 406 -34.13 13.46 -6.22
CA VAL A 406 -34.57 12.08 -6.45
C VAL A 406 -34.99 11.50 -5.10
N SER A 407 -36.22 10.99 -5.00
CA SER A 407 -36.69 10.33 -3.79
C SER A 407 -35.95 9.02 -3.51
N ALA A 408 -35.90 8.60 -2.24
CA ALA A 408 -35.33 7.29 -1.87
C ALA A 408 -35.99 6.13 -2.63
N GLU A 409 -37.31 6.23 -2.87
CA GLU A 409 -38.05 5.22 -3.62
C GLU A 409 -37.66 5.16 -5.10
N ASP A 410 -37.42 6.32 -5.74
CA ASP A 410 -36.98 6.38 -7.14
C ASP A 410 -35.49 5.99 -7.26
N ALA A 411 -34.65 6.38 -6.33
CA ALA A 411 -33.27 5.91 -6.25
C ALA A 411 -33.19 4.38 -6.09
N ARG A 412 -34.05 3.80 -5.25
CA ARG A 412 -34.14 2.35 -5.07
C ARG A 412 -34.47 1.58 -6.36
N LYS A 413 -35.25 2.18 -7.25
CA LYS A 413 -35.58 1.58 -8.56
C LYS A 413 -34.38 1.48 -9.52
N ARG A 414 -33.29 2.23 -9.21
CA ARG A 414 -32.05 2.20 -9.99
C ARG A 414 -31.13 1.04 -9.60
N LEU A 415 -31.33 0.47 -8.40
CA LEU A 415 -30.54 -0.66 -7.94
C LEU A 415 -30.77 -1.89 -8.81
N SER A 416 -29.75 -2.73 -8.89
CA SER A 416 -29.88 -4.03 -9.54
C SER A 416 -31.03 -4.82 -8.92
N PRO A 417 -31.92 -5.45 -9.74
CA PRO A 417 -33.00 -6.30 -9.23
C PRO A 417 -32.55 -7.50 -8.39
N SER A 418 -31.27 -7.86 -8.48
CA SER A 418 -30.65 -8.94 -7.70
C SER A 418 -30.32 -8.52 -6.26
N LEU A 419 -30.37 -7.23 -5.95
CA LEU A 419 -30.05 -6.69 -4.63
C LEU A 419 -31.30 -6.60 -3.75
N SER A 420 -31.19 -7.09 -2.54
CA SER A 420 -32.19 -6.96 -1.48
C SER A 420 -31.77 -5.86 -0.52
N VAL A 421 -32.51 -4.75 -0.45
CA VAL A 421 -32.19 -3.60 0.41
C VAL A 421 -32.50 -3.94 1.86
N GLU A 422 -31.52 -3.81 2.75
CA GLU A 422 -31.62 -3.97 4.20
C GLU A 422 -31.88 -2.64 4.92
N SER A 423 -31.13 -1.58 4.52
CA SER A 423 -31.31 -0.25 5.08
C SER A 423 -31.07 0.83 4.03
N THR A 424 -31.56 2.05 4.31
CA THR A 424 -31.41 3.23 3.46
C THR A 424 -31.04 4.41 4.34
N GLY A 425 -30.01 5.15 3.94
CA GLY A 425 -29.54 6.37 4.61
C GLY A 425 -29.16 7.45 3.61
N LEU A 426 -28.64 8.55 4.12
CA LEU A 426 -28.04 9.61 3.33
C LEU A 426 -26.55 9.68 3.64
N ALA A 427 -25.72 9.82 2.62
CA ALA A 427 -24.28 9.94 2.77
C ALA A 427 -23.69 10.96 1.80
N VAL A 428 -22.60 11.58 2.23
CA VAL A 428 -21.71 12.32 1.35
C VAL A 428 -20.48 11.45 1.14
N ILE A 429 -20.17 11.17 -0.12
CA ILE A 429 -19.00 10.39 -0.50
C ILE A 429 -18.02 11.26 -1.30
N PRO A 430 -16.72 11.02 -1.19
CA PRO A 430 -15.75 11.68 -2.05
C PRO A 430 -15.87 11.13 -3.46
N ARG A 431 -15.68 11.99 -4.46
CA ARG A 431 -15.50 11.60 -5.86
C ARG A 431 -14.02 11.71 -6.24
N ASP A 432 -13.66 10.99 -7.28
CA ASP A 432 -12.31 11.03 -7.85
C ASP A 432 -11.88 12.42 -8.35
N SER A 433 -12.85 13.28 -8.71
CA SER A 433 -12.62 14.65 -9.18
C SER A 433 -12.31 15.68 -8.10
N GLN A 434 -12.03 15.27 -6.85
CA GLN A 434 -11.90 16.11 -5.65
C GLN A 434 -13.23 16.78 -5.20
N ASP A 435 -14.33 16.45 -5.84
CA ASP A 435 -15.67 16.84 -5.47
C ASP A 435 -16.29 15.82 -4.51
N GLU A 436 -17.47 16.16 -4.02
CA GLU A 436 -18.24 15.28 -3.15
C GLU A 436 -19.61 15.02 -3.79
N ALA A 437 -20.13 13.82 -3.61
CA ALA A 437 -21.48 13.48 -4.04
C ALA A 437 -22.39 13.30 -2.82
N PHE A 438 -23.56 13.96 -2.84
CA PHE A 438 -24.61 13.71 -1.86
C PHE A 438 -25.50 12.58 -2.40
N CYS A 439 -25.56 11.48 -1.67
CA CYS A 439 -26.11 10.21 -2.14
C CYS A 439 -27.14 9.62 -1.18
N TRP A 440 -28.07 8.85 -1.73
CA TRP A 440 -28.74 7.79 -1.03
C TRP A 440 -27.77 6.62 -0.87
N GLU A 441 -27.52 6.19 0.35
CA GLU A 441 -26.76 5.00 0.67
C GLU A 441 -27.73 3.84 0.90
N PHE A 442 -27.58 2.76 0.11
CA PHE A 442 -28.35 1.55 0.27
C PHE A 442 -27.43 0.42 0.73
N LYS A 443 -27.67 -0.10 1.95
CA LYS A 443 -27.08 -1.37 2.36
C LYS A 443 -27.92 -2.49 1.80
N CYS A 444 -27.30 -3.30 0.98
CA CYS A 444 -27.96 -4.35 0.20
C CYS A 444 -27.34 -5.71 0.43
N LYS A 445 -28.12 -6.77 0.24
CA LYS A 445 -27.65 -8.14 0.16
C LYS A 445 -27.88 -8.76 -1.19
N MET A 446 -26.92 -9.55 -1.65
CA MET A 446 -27.04 -10.46 -2.78
C MET A 446 -26.31 -11.76 -2.41
N GLU A 447 -27.08 -12.85 -2.31
CA GLU A 447 -26.63 -14.13 -1.73
C GLU A 447 -26.09 -13.94 -0.32
N ASP A 448 -24.84 -14.31 -0.04
CA ASP A 448 -24.14 -14.20 1.24
C ASP A 448 -23.28 -12.91 1.36
N LYS A 449 -23.33 -12.03 0.35
CA LYS A 449 -22.52 -10.80 0.30
C LYS A 449 -23.35 -9.57 0.59
N THR A 450 -22.74 -8.61 1.30
CA THR A 450 -23.33 -7.32 1.62
C THR A 450 -22.66 -6.22 0.80
N TYR A 451 -23.46 -5.28 0.28
CA TYR A 451 -22.99 -4.18 -0.56
C TYR A 451 -23.52 -2.86 -0.01
N LEU A 452 -22.74 -1.78 -0.18
CA LEU A 452 -23.18 -0.41 -0.06
C LEU A 452 -23.27 0.18 -1.46
N VAL A 453 -24.45 0.65 -1.86
CA VAL A 453 -24.65 1.26 -3.18
C VAL A 453 -25.04 2.71 -2.97
N TYR A 454 -24.34 3.60 -3.65
CA TYR A 454 -24.52 5.04 -3.55
C TYR A 454 -25.20 5.59 -4.81
N ILE A 455 -26.41 6.15 -4.63
CA ILE A 455 -27.18 6.77 -5.73
C ILE A 455 -27.25 8.27 -5.48
N ASN A 456 -26.77 9.06 -6.41
CA ASN A 456 -26.77 10.53 -6.33
C ASN A 456 -28.18 11.07 -6.11
N THR A 457 -28.35 11.95 -5.15
CA THR A 457 -29.64 12.51 -4.76
C THR A 457 -30.19 13.53 -5.77
N GLU A 458 -29.35 14.07 -6.64
CA GLU A 458 -29.74 15.07 -7.65
C GLU A 458 -29.99 14.42 -9.01
N THR A 459 -29.07 13.57 -9.48
CA THR A 459 -29.11 12.97 -10.82
C THR A 459 -29.76 11.60 -10.87
N GLY A 460 -29.75 10.86 -9.77
CA GLY A 460 -30.14 9.46 -9.70
C GLY A 460 -29.13 8.50 -10.34
N ALA A 461 -27.93 8.98 -10.64
CA ALA A 461 -26.85 8.12 -11.12
C ALA A 461 -26.28 7.27 -9.99
N GLU A 462 -25.83 6.06 -10.30
CA GLU A 462 -25.02 5.26 -9.40
C GLU A 462 -23.60 5.85 -9.36
N GLU A 463 -23.15 6.27 -8.19
CA GLU A 463 -21.84 6.91 -8.00
C GLU A 463 -20.79 5.88 -7.61
N ASP A 464 -21.14 4.94 -6.74
CA ASP A 464 -20.21 3.93 -6.27
C ASP A 464 -20.92 2.69 -5.72
N VAL A 465 -20.22 1.55 -5.72
CA VAL A 465 -20.66 0.29 -5.13
C VAL A 465 -19.51 -0.34 -4.36
N LEU A 466 -19.63 -0.40 -3.04
CA LEU A 466 -18.64 -1.03 -2.17
C LEU A 466 -19.16 -2.39 -1.68
N MET A 467 -18.27 -3.35 -1.53
CA MET A 467 -18.60 -4.62 -0.90
C MET A 467 -18.14 -4.64 0.56
N LEU A 468 -19.04 -5.00 1.47
CA LEU A 468 -18.71 -5.23 2.87
C LEU A 468 -18.29 -6.69 3.04
N VAL A 469 -17.04 -6.89 3.45
CA VAL A 469 -16.49 -8.22 3.74
C VAL A 469 -16.46 -8.41 5.25
N GLU A 470 -17.27 -9.36 5.73
CA GLU A 470 -17.22 -9.80 7.12
C GLU A 470 -16.00 -10.69 7.30
N THR A 471 -15.12 -10.33 8.23
CA THR A 471 -13.96 -11.11 8.64
C THR A 471 -14.13 -11.57 10.08
N GLU A 472 -13.32 -12.53 10.54
CA GLU A 472 -13.31 -12.92 11.96
C GLU A 472 -13.00 -11.75 12.90
N GLY A 473 -12.33 -10.70 12.40
CA GLY A 473 -11.95 -9.51 13.16
C GLY A 473 -12.88 -8.29 12.97
N GLY A 474 -13.90 -8.35 12.10
CA GLY A 474 -14.75 -7.17 11.87
C GLY A 474 -15.29 -7.06 10.45
N MET A 475 -15.57 -5.84 10.03
CA MET A 475 -16.19 -5.54 8.75
C MET A 475 -15.28 -4.59 7.96
N LEU A 476 -14.85 -5.01 6.77
CA LEU A 476 -14.05 -4.24 5.84
C LEU A 476 -14.87 -3.82 4.64
N THR A 477 -14.56 -2.64 4.10
CA THR A 477 -15.14 -2.13 2.83
C THR A 477 -14.08 -2.27 1.74
N ILE A 478 -14.42 -2.90 0.62
CA ILE A 478 -13.56 -3.06 -0.56
C ILE A 478 -14.31 -2.66 -1.82
#